data_13eb717c0eff19d655675f90daeda16a
#
_entry.id   13eb717c0eff19d655675f90daeda16a
#
_cell.length_a   1.000
_cell.length_b   1.000
_cell.length_c   1.000
_cell.angle_alpha   90.00
_cell.angle_beta   90.00
_cell.angle_gamma   90.00
#
_symmetry.space_group_name_H-M   'P 1'
#
loop_
_entity.id
_entity.type
_entity.pdbx_description
1 polymer ?
#
loop_
_entity_poly.entity_id
_entity_poly.type
_entity_poly.pdbx_seq_one_letter_code
_entity_poly.pdbx_strand_id
1 'polypeptide(L)'
;MTLKSLQQYGKGFQLKVLGSLLTDKQFLLNVRDVLHDHYFDADSHKWIIGQIKDYFDKYHTNITMDVLKVELKKVENEVLQVALKEELRNSYEASQDDLEYIQEEFL
;
A
#
# COMPACT_ATOMS: atom_id res chain seq x y z
N MET A 1 3.92 -10.89 17.07
CA MET A 1 2.74 -11.19 16.24
C MET A 1 3.18 -11.69 14.87
N THR A 2 2.56 -12.73 14.37
CA THR A 2 2.85 -13.25 13.03
C THR A 2 1.91 -12.59 12.04
N LEU A 3 2.48 -11.92 11.03
CA LEU A 3 1.70 -11.30 9.97
C LEU A 3 1.17 -12.39 9.04
N LYS A 4 -0.15 -12.46 8.94
CA LYS A 4 -0.84 -13.38 8.03
C LYS A 4 -1.34 -12.63 6.81
N SER A 5 -1.91 -13.35 5.85
CA SER A 5 -2.51 -12.71 4.67
C SER A 5 -3.59 -11.71 5.09
N LEU A 6 -3.52 -10.51 4.52
CA LEU A 6 -4.53 -9.48 4.75
C LEU A 6 -5.85 -9.80 4.05
N GLN A 7 -5.87 -10.80 3.19
CA GLN A 7 -7.06 -11.25 2.48
C GLN A 7 -8.20 -11.58 3.44
N GLN A 8 -7.88 -12.14 4.61
CA GLN A 8 -8.89 -12.52 5.61
C GLN A 8 -9.61 -11.32 6.23
N TYR A 9 -9.05 -10.12 6.14
CA TYR A 9 -9.63 -8.91 6.74
C TYR A 9 -10.51 -8.12 5.76
N GLY A 10 -10.55 -8.52 4.49
CA GLY A 10 -11.37 -7.87 3.49
C GLY A 10 -10.71 -6.66 2.83
N LYS A 11 -11.33 -6.21 1.74
CA LYS A 11 -10.79 -5.16 0.89
C LYS A 11 -10.69 -3.80 1.60
N GLY A 12 -11.70 -3.45 2.39
CA GLY A 12 -11.70 -2.17 3.11
C GLY A 12 -10.50 -2.03 4.05
N PHE A 13 -10.18 -3.11 4.76
CA PHE A 13 -9.02 -3.12 5.64
C PHE A 13 -7.71 -3.01 4.84
N GLN A 14 -7.62 -3.71 3.72
CA GLN A 14 -6.45 -3.63 2.84
C GLN A 14 -6.23 -2.21 2.33
N LEU A 15 -7.29 -1.49 1.98
CA LEU A 15 -7.20 -0.10 1.54
C LEU A 15 -6.69 0.82 2.66
N LYS A 16 -7.12 0.60 3.90
CA LYS A 16 -6.62 1.37 5.05
C LYS A 16 -5.13 1.13 5.27
N VAL A 17 -4.69 -0.11 5.14
CA VAL A 17 -3.26 -0.45 5.24
C VAL A 17 -2.46 0.25 4.15
N LEU A 18 -2.93 0.19 2.91
CA LEU A 18 -2.26 0.88 1.80
C LEU A 18 -2.20 2.39 2.03
N GLY A 19 -3.31 3.00 2.48
CA GLY A 19 -3.34 4.41 2.79
C GLY A 19 -2.32 4.79 3.87
N SER A 20 -2.20 3.96 4.91
CA SER A 20 -1.23 4.18 5.98
C SER A 20 0.20 4.07 5.46
N LEU A 21 0.48 3.10 4.59
CA LEU A 21 1.79 2.94 3.98
C LEU A 21 2.17 4.11 3.07
N LEU A 22 1.17 4.75 2.47
CA LEU A 22 1.39 5.89 1.57
C LEU A 22 1.58 7.21 2.31
N THR A 23 1.01 7.34 3.52
CA THR A 23 0.92 8.62 4.21
C THR A 23 1.66 8.68 5.54
N ASP A 24 1.99 7.55 6.15
CA ASP A 24 2.61 7.50 7.48
C ASP A 24 3.98 6.84 7.41
N LYS A 25 5.03 7.65 7.56
CA LYS A 25 6.41 7.17 7.46
C LYS A 25 6.77 6.23 8.61
N GLN A 26 6.30 6.52 9.82
CA GLN A 26 6.61 5.68 10.98
C GLN A 26 5.99 4.30 10.85
N PHE A 27 4.76 4.23 10.35
CA PHE A 27 4.10 2.96 10.10
C PHE A 27 4.88 2.14 9.07
N LEU A 28 5.29 2.78 7.97
CA LEU A 28 6.07 2.10 6.93
C LEU A 28 7.40 1.57 7.48
N LEU A 29 8.11 2.38 8.28
CA LEU A 29 9.34 1.96 8.93
C LEU A 29 9.13 0.72 9.79
N ASN A 30 8.03 0.70 10.56
CA ASN A 30 7.75 -0.37 11.50
C ASN A 30 7.42 -1.70 10.82
N VAL A 31 6.81 -1.66 9.63
CA VAL A 31 6.33 -2.87 8.97
C VAL A 31 7.13 -3.28 7.73
N ARG A 32 8.10 -2.45 7.30
CA ARG A 32 8.82 -2.66 6.05
C ARG A 32 9.38 -4.07 5.89
N ASP A 33 10.00 -4.61 6.95
CA ASP A 33 10.69 -5.89 6.88
C ASP A 33 9.74 -7.09 6.83
N VAL A 34 8.50 -6.91 7.29
CA VAL A 34 7.49 -7.98 7.32
C VAL A 34 6.43 -7.82 6.24
N LEU A 35 6.54 -6.77 5.43
CA LEU A 35 5.56 -6.46 4.40
C LEU A 35 5.85 -7.25 3.12
N HIS A 36 4.89 -8.07 2.70
CA HIS A 36 4.98 -8.87 1.49
C HIS A 36 3.78 -8.63 0.58
N ASP A 37 4.02 -8.60 -0.72
CA ASP A 37 2.95 -8.35 -1.70
C ASP A 37 1.87 -9.43 -1.70
N HIS A 38 2.23 -10.68 -1.38
CA HIS A 38 1.26 -11.78 -1.37
C HIS A 38 0.21 -11.68 -0.24
N TYR A 39 0.35 -10.72 0.66
CA TYR A 39 -0.68 -10.46 1.67
C TYR A 39 -1.92 -9.78 1.08
N PHE A 40 -1.84 -9.29 -0.14
CA PHE A 40 -2.92 -8.60 -0.82
C PHE A 40 -3.49 -9.45 -1.96
N ASP A 41 -4.80 -9.34 -2.20
CA ASP A 41 -5.48 -10.13 -3.24
C ASP A 41 -5.28 -9.57 -4.64
N ALA A 42 -5.45 -8.27 -4.78
CA ALA A 42 -5.54 -7.63 -6.07
C ALA A 42 -4.17 -7.36 -6.66
N ASP A 43 -4.01 -7.55 -7.96
CA ASP A 43 -2.78 -7.22 -8.67
C ASP A 43 -2.45 -5.73 -8.55
N SER A 44 -3.48 -4.87 -8.51
CA SER A 44 -3.30 -3.44 -8.31
C SER A 44 -2.64 -3.15 -6.96
N HIS A 45 -3.07 -3.83 -5.90
CA HIS A 45 -2.49 -3.66 -4.57
C HIS A 45 -1.04 -4.15 -4.54
N LYS A 46 -0.75 -5.28 -5.18
CA LYS A 46 0.62 -5.82 -5.25
C LYS A 46 1.56 -4.85 -5.97
N TRP A 47 1.08 -4.23 -7.05
CA TRP A 47 1.86 -3.24 -7.78
C TRP A 47 2.18 -2.04 -6.88
N ILE A 48 1.18 -1.53 -6.15
CA ILE A 48 1.35 -0.40 -5.24
C ILE A 48 2.36 -0.73 -4.15
N ILE A 49 2.25 -1.91 -3.54
CA ILE A 49 3.20 -2.36 -2.52
C ILE A 49 4.62 -2.41 -3.07
N GLY A 50 4.80 -2.93 -4.28
CA GLY A 50 6.10 -2.96 -4.93
C GLY A 50 6.70 -1.57 -5.08
N GLN A 51 5.91 -0.60 -5.51
CA GLN A 51 6.35 0.79 -5.64
C GLN A 51 6.73 1.39 -4.29
N ILE A 52 5.91 1.17 -3.27
CA ILE A 52 6.17 1.67 -1.91
C ILE A 52 7.51 1.14 -1.39
N LYS A 53 7.72 -0.16 -1.51
CA LYS A 53 8.93 -0.82 -0.99
C LYS A 53 10.17 -0.37 -1.75
N ASP A 54 10.12 -0.36 -3.07
CA ASP A 54 11.27 0.02 -3.90
C ASP A 54 11.67 1.47 -3.65
N TYR A 55 10.69 2.37 -3.55
CA TYR A 55 10.95 3.77 -3.27
C TYR A 55 11.55 3.96 -1.88
N PHE A 56 10.98 3.30 -0.88
CA PHE A 56 11.46 3.39 0.49
C PHE A 56 12.91 2.86 0.61
N ASP A 57 13.20 1.74 -0.04
CA ASP A 57 14.55 1.16 -0.01
C ASP A 57 15.59 2.10 -0.61
N LYS A 58 15.18 2.89 -1.60
CA LYS A 58 16.08 3.82 -2.29
C LYS A 58 16.18 5.19 -1.61
N TYR A 59 15.06 5.73 -1.15
CA TYR A 59 14.99 7.11 -0.66
C TYR A 59 14.64 7.24 0.82
N HIS A 60 14.32 6.15 1.49
CA HIS A 60 14.02 6.08 2.93
C HIS A 60 12.84 6.96 3.36
N THR A 61 11.85 7.13 2.49
CA THR A 61 10.63 7.86 2.77
C THR A 61 9.47 7.29 1.95
N ASN A 62 8.25 7.75 2.28
CA ASN A 62 7.06 7.33 1.54
C ASN A 62 7.10 7.85 0.09
N ILE A 63 6.65 7.01 -0.83
CA ILE A 63 6.48 7.43 -2.23
C ILE A 63 5.40 8.52 -2.31
N THR A 64 5.61 9.50 -3.18
CA THR A 64 4.65 10.60 -3.36
C THR A 64 3.67 10.28 -4.49
N MET A 65 2.53 10.97 -4.48
CA MET A 65 1.55 10.84 -5.56
C MET A 65 2.16 11.25 -6.92
N ASP A 66 3.01 12.25 -6.94
CA ASP A 66 3.64 12.71 -8.18
C ASP A 66 4.52 11.62 -8.79
N VAL A 67 5.29 10.91 -7.96
CA VAL A 67 6.12 9.79 -8.42
C VAL A 67 5.23 8.64 -8.88
N LEU A 68 4.16 8.34 -8.14
CA LEU A 68 3.22 7.29 -8.54
C LEU A 68 2.59 7.58 -9.89
N LYS A 69 2.25 8.84 -10.18
CA LYS A 69 1.70 9.23 -11.48
C LYS A 69 2.68 8.98 -12.61
N VAL A 70 3.96 9.22 -12.39
CA VAL A 70 5.00 8.92 -13.37
C VAL A 70 5.08 7.43 -13.62
N GLU A 71 5.11 6.63 -12.56
CA GLU A 71 5.19 5.17 -12.67
C GLU A 71 3.94 4.59 -13.33
N LEU A 72 2.75 5.16 -13.06
CA LEU A 72 1.50 4.74 -13.70
C LEU A 72 1.55 4.87 -15.21
N LYS A 73 2.19 5.91 -15.73
CA LYS A 73 2.30 6.12 -17.18
C LYS A 73 3.12 5.04 -17.87
N LYS A 74 3.96 4.32 -17.11
CA LYS A 74 4.77 3.23 -17.65
C LYS A 74 4.01 1.91 -17.74
N VAL A 75 2.82 1.83 -17.13
CA VAL A 75 1.99 0.62 -17.17
C VAL A 75 1.30 0.51 -18.51
N GLU A 76 1.62 -0.51 -19.28
CA GLU A 76 1.08 -0.69 -20.64
C GLU A 76 -0.32 -1.29 -20.64
N ASN A 77 -0.67 -2.09 -19.64
CA ASN A 77 -1.98 -2.71 -19.52
C ASN A 77 -3.02 -1.66 -19.09
N GLU A 78 -3.92 -1.30 -19.99
CA GLU A 78 -4.92 -0.26 -19.74
C GLU A 78 -5.91 -0.62 -18.63
N VAL A 79 -6.29 -1.89 -18.52
CA VAL A 79 -7.20 -2.34 -17.47
C VAL A 79 -6.54 -2.19 -16.10
N LEU A 80 -5.29 -2.62 -16.00
CA LEU A 80 -4.52 -2.47 -14.77
C LEU A 80 -4.30 -1.00 -14.43
N GLN A 81 -4.00 -0.16 -15.43
CA GLN A 81 -3.79 1.27 -15.20
C GLN A 81 -5.02 1.96 -14.61
N VAL A 82 -6.21 1.63 -15.13
CA VAL A 82 -7.47 2.17 -14.61
C VAL A 82 -7.70 1.70 -13.17
N ALA A 83 -7.49 0.41 -12.92
CA ALA A 83 -7.64 -0.17 -11.58
C ALA A 83 -6.67 0.49 -10.58
N LEU A 84 -5.44 0.74 -10.99
CA LEU A 84 -4.43 1.38 -10.15
C LEU A 84 -4.83 2.81 -9.76
N LYS A 85 -5.33 3.59 -10.72
CA LYS A 85 -5.79 4.95 -10.44
C LYS A 85 -6.91 4.96 -9.41
N GLU A 86 -7.87 4.05 -9.55
CA GLU A 86 -8.99 3.95 -8.63
C GLU A 86 -8.54 3.51 -7.24
N GLU A 87 -7.71 2.48 -7.16
CA GLU A 87 -7.24 1.96 -5.89
C GLU A 87 -6.34 2.96 -5.15
N LEU A 88 -5.50 3.71 -5.86
CA LEU A 88 -4.70 4.77 -5.25
C LEU A 88 -5.59 5.85 -4.66
N ARG A 89 -6.62 6.28 -5.40
CA ARG A 89 -7.57 7.26 -4.89
C ARG A 89 -8.26 6.75 -3.64
N ASN A 90 -8.77 5.51 -3.69
CA ASN A 90 -9.46 4.90 -2.57
C ASN A 90 -8.55 4.77 -1.34
N SER A 91 -7.28 4.42 -1.56
CA SER A 91 -6.32 4.29 -0.46
C SER A 91 -6.05 5.62 0.23
N TYR A 92 -5.89 6.71 -0.54
CA TYR A 92 -5.68 8.03 0.04
C TYR A 92 -6.93 8.56 0.75
N GLU A 93 -8.12 8.19 0.28
CA GLU A 93 -9.39 8.59 0.88
C GLU A 93 -9.79 7.71 2.06
N ALA A 94 -9.17 6.55 2.22
CA ALA A 94 -9.51 5.63 3.31
C ALA A 94 -9.26 6.30 4.67
N SER A 95 -10.19 6.04 5.60
CA SER A 95 -10.09 6.59 6.95
C SER A 95 -8.84 6.07 7.66
N GLN A 96 -8.16 6.97 8.37
CA GLN A 96 -7.02 6.63 9.21
C GLN A 96 -7.42 6.43 10.69
N ASP A 97 -8.71 6.37 10.97
CA ASP A 97 -9.22 6.28 12.33
C ASP A 97 -8.76 5.01 13.04
N ASP A 98 -8.51 3.95 12.29
CA ASP A 98 -8.09 2.66 12.83
C ASP A 98 -6.58 2.45 12.79
N LEU A 99 -5.79 3.48 12.61
CA LEU A 99 -4.34 3.37 12.43
C LEU A 99 -3.66 2.62 13.57
N GLU A 100 -4.03 2.91 14.81
CA GLU A 100 -3.46 2.24 15.98
C GLU A 100 -3.78 0.75 15.97
N TYR A 101 -5.02 0.39 15.67
CA TYR A 101 -5.44 -1.01 15.54
C TYR A 101 -4.66 -1.71 14.42
N ILE A 102 -4.49 -1.05 13.28
CA ILE A 102 -3.75 -1.58 12.14
C ILE A 102 -2.30 -1.87 12.54
N GLN A 103 -1.68 -0.94 13.25
CA GLN A 103 -0.30 -1.11 13.71
C GLN A 103 -0.17 -2.31 14.65
N GLU A 104 -1.11 -2.48 15.56
CA GLU A 104 -1.10 -3.61 16.49
C GLU A 104 -1.23 -4.95 15.77
N GLU A 105 -2.06 -5.02 14.72
CA GLU A 105 -2.23 -6.24 13.94
C GLU A 105 -0.97 -6.61 13.15
N PHE A 106 -0.15 -5.62 12.75
CA PHE A 106 1.08 -5.85 12.02
C PHE A 106 2.27 -6.13 12.92
N LEU A 107 2.22 -5.66 14.13
CA LEU A 107 3.33 -5.77 15.07
C LEU A 107 2.98 -6.70 16.22
#